data_70a51c8b70f1df614e517809e49d594f
#
_entry.id   70a51c8b70f1df614e517809e49d594f
#
_cell.length_a   1.000
_cell.length_b   1.000
_cell.length_c   1.000
_cell.angle_alpha   90.00
_cell.angle_beta   90.00
_cell.angle_gamma   90.00
#
_symmetry.space_group_name_H-M   'P 1'
#
loop_
_entity.id
_entity.type
_entity.pdbx_description
1 polymer ?
#
loop_
_entity_poly.entity_id
_entity_poly.type
_entity_poly.pdbx_seq_one_letter_code
_entity_poly.pdbx_strand_id
1 'polypeptide(L)'
;VNKCDEMAPSRFKTPNEYPANKVTKINEVVQYYKGIIIKNGLKIDDIVAVSSLIDWQTPDGIEVSVEDIDNLPVHDIENLEIAFDGRYKIEELLDILEEAIQDFEAQMGLRMAARLTEVVYRFARHLNKIFSGLAGTVALTPIPVSDIYVLLIIQALLVSLIASLSGRDISLDTAKE
;
A
#
# COMPACT_ATOMS: atom_id res chain seq x y z
N VAL A 1 -4.00 -16.82 3.35
CA VAL A 1 -4.42 -17.69 2.23
C VAL A 1 -4.47 -16.85 0.97
N ASN A 2 -3.59 -17.12 0.03
CA ASN A 2 -3.52 -16.39 -1.25
C ASN A 2 -4.39 -17.06 -2.35
N LYS A 3 -4.58 -16.37 -3.47
CA LYS A 3 -5.30 -16.83 -4.67
C LYS A 3 -6.80 -17.09 -4.46
N CYS A 4 -7.45 -16.24 -3.71
CA CYS A 4 -8.89 -16.31 -3.51
C CYS A 4 -9.70 -16.01 -4.78
N ASP A 5 -9.09 -15.31 -5.75
CA ASP A 5 -9.65 -15.03 -7.06
C ASP A 5 -9.90 -16.30 -7.89
N GLU A 6 -9.03 -17.31 -7.78
CA GLU A 6 -9.14 -18.60 -8.48
C GLU A 6 -10.28 -19.48 -7.95
N MET A 7 -10.79 -19.22 -6.73
CA MET A 7 -11.92 -19.98 -6.18
C MET A 7 -13.19 -19.72 -6.96
N ALA A 8 -13.91 -20.77 -7.26
CA ALA A 8 -15.16 -20.69 -8.06
C ALA A 8 -16.28 -19.91 -7.34
N PRO A 9 -16.95 -18.99 -8.03
CA PRO A 9 -16.70 -18.54 -9.40
C PRO A 9 -15.44 -17.68 -9.50
N SER A 10 -14.59 -17.96 -10.50
CA SER A 10 -13.29 -17.29 -10.67
C SER A 10 -13.41 -15.98 -11.46
N ARG A 11 -12.38 -15.11 -11.32
CA ARG A 11 -12.19 -13.88 -12.12
C ARG A 11 -13.36 -12.90 -12.09
N PHE A 12 -13.78 -12.49 -10.90
CA PHE A 12 -14.71 -11.37 -10.77
C PHE A 12 -14.00 -10.05 -11.02
N LYS A 13 -14.60 -9.18 -11.84
CA LYS A 13 -14.05 -7.83 -12.13
C LYS A 13 -13.98 -6.93 -10.91
N THR A 14 -14.82 -7.19 -9.92
CA THR A 14 -14.90 -6.41 -8.67
C THR A 14 -14.72 -7.34 -7.47
N PRO A 15 -13.47 -7.62 -7.04
CA PRO A 15 -13.18 -8.56 -5.95
C PRO A 15 -13.87 -8.22 -4.63
N ASN A 16 -14.13 -6.94 -4.38
CA ASN A 16 -14.83 -6.49 -3.17
C ASN A 16 -16.32 -6.82 -3.17
N GLU A 17 -16.86 -7.20 -4.32
CA GLU A 17 -18.26 -7.56 -4.52
C GLU A 17 -18.45 -9.07 -4.79
N TYR A 18 -17.56 -9.89 -4.25
CA TYR A 18 -17.68 -11.33 -4.40
C TYR A 18 -19.07 -11.83 -3.95
N PRO A 19 -19.71 -12.71 -4.73
CA PRO A 19 -21.00 -13.26 -4.36
C PRO A 19 -20.91 -14.09 -3.07
N ALA A 20 -21.98 -14.12 -2.30
CA ALA A 20 -22.03 -14.74 -0.98
C ALA A 20 -21.54 -16.20 -0.97
N ASN A 21 -21.82 -16.97 -2.01
CA ASN A 21 -21.35 -18.35 -2.13
C ASN A 21 -19.83 -18.46 -2.28
N LYS A 22 -19.17 -17.49 -2.95
CA LYS A 22 -17.70 -17.43 -3.03
C LYS A 22 -17.10 -17.04 -1.70
N VAL A 23 -17.65 -16.01 -1.05
CA VAL A 23 -17.21 -15.57 0.30
C VAL A 23 -17.34 -16.72 1.30
N THR A 24 -18.42 -17.47 1.27
CA THR A 24 -18.60 -18.65 2.14
C THR A 24 -17.50 -19.68 1.94
N LYS A 25 -17.18 -20.02 0.69
CA LYS A 25 -16.09 -20.98 0.39
C LYS A 25 -14.73 -20.48 0.86
N ILE A 26 -14.45 -19.18 0.65
CA ILE A 26 -13.20 -18.57 1.14
C ILE A 26 -13.11 -18.73 2.67
N ASN A 27 -14.18 -18.42 3.38
CA ASN A 27 -14.23 -18.55 4.83
C ASN A 27 -14.08 -19.99 5.31
N GLU A 28 -14.68 -20.97 4.62
CA GLU A 28 -14.50 -22.40 4.90
C GLU A 28 -13.03 -22.81 4.81
N VAL A 29 -12.32 -22.36 3.77
CA VAL A 29 -10.89 -22.61 3.59
C VAL A 29 -10.06 -21.95 4.69
N VAL A 30 -10.37 -20.70 5.06
CA VAL A 30 -9.72 -20.02 6.19
C VAL A 30 -9.90 -20.81 7.49
N GLN A 31 -11.12 -21.25 7.80
CA GLN A 31 -11.39 -22.05 9.00
C GLN A 31 -10.68 -23.42 8.97
N TYR A 32 -10.59 -24.05 7.82
CA TYR A 32 -9.84 -25.29 7.63
C TYR A 32 -8.35 -25.10 7.98
N TYR A 33 -7.69 -24.07 7.43
CA TYR A 33 -6.30 -23.79 7.76
C TYR A 33 -6.10 -23.41 9.22
N LYS A 34 -7.01 -22.63 9.80
CA LYS A 34 -6.99 -22.29 11.23
C LYS A 34 -7.02 -23.55 12.09
N GLY A 35 -7.88 -24.51 11.74
CA GLY A 35 -7.96 -25.80 12.41
C GLY A 35 -6.66 -26.61 12.33
N ILE A 36 -6.00 -26.65 11.17
CA ILE A 36 -4.72 -27.33 10.98
C ILE A 36 -3.62 -26.69 11.84
N ILE A 37 -3.51 -25.37 11.84
CA ILE A 37 -2.47 -24.63 12.56
C ILE A 37 -2.61 -24.88 14.07
N ILE A 38 -3.82 -24.76 14.60
CA ILE A 38 -4.11 -25.01 16.03
C ILE A 38 -3.83 -26.47 16.39
N LYS A 39 -4.22 -27.42 15.54
CA LYS A 39 -3.98 -28.85 15.77
C LYS A 39 -2.49 -29.20 15.85
N ASN A 40 -1.65 -28.45 15.14
CA ASN A 40 -0.20 -28.61 15.18
C ASN A 40 0.47 -27.79 16.31
N GLY A 41 -0.29 -27.20 17.22
CA GLY A 41 0.23 -26.47 18.38
C GLY A 41 0.86 -25.12 18.06
N LEU A 42 0.63 -24.59 16.85
CA LEU A 42 1.12 -23.27 16.46
C LEU A 42 0.16 -22.19 16.96
N LYS A 43 0.72 -21.10 17.47
CA LYS A 43 -0.06 -19.91 17.80
C LYS A 43 -0.33 -19.14 16.51
N ILE A 44 -1.53 -18.62 16.43
CA ILE A 44 -1.96 -17.80 15.31
C ILE A 44 -2.78 -16.63 15.86
N ASP A 45 -2.42 -15.43 15.45
CA ASP A 45 -3.13 -14.22 15.83
C ASP A 45 -4.29 -13.97 14.86
N ASP A 46 -4.03 -14.04 13.54
CA ASP A 46 -5.06 -13.91 12.54
C ASP A 46 -4.77 -14.70 11.25
N ILE A 47 -5.79 -14.88 10.40
CA ILE A 47 -5.69 -15.48 9.06
C ILE A 47 -6.52 -14.65 8.10
N VAL A 48 -5.88 -14.04 7.13
CA VAL A 48 -6.53 -13.29 6.06
C VAL A 48 -6.48 -14.06 4.75
N ALA A 49 -7.60 -14.09 4.06
CA ALA A 49 -7.71 -14.60 2.70
C ALA A 49 -7.47 -13.44 1.73
N VAL A 50 -6.47 -13.54 0.89
CA VAL A 50 -6.06 -12.47 -0.02
C VAL A 50 -5.92 -12.95 -1.46
N SER A 51 -5.95 -12.02 -2.40
CA SER A 51 -5.45 -12.19 -3.77
C SER A 51 -4.64 -10.97 -4.15
N SER A 52 -3.51 -11.17 -4.82
CA SER A 52 -2.65 -10.11 -5.34
C SER A 52 -2.61 -10.10 -6.87
N LEU A 53 -3.54 -10.80 -7.52
CA LEU A 53 -3.57 -10.89 -8.98
C LEU A 53 -3.85 -9.55 -9.62
N ILE A 54 -2.98 -9.15 -10.53
CA ILE A 54 -3.17 -8.02 -11.45
C ILE A 54 -2.73 -8.50 -12.82
N ASP A 55 -3.62 -8.35 -13.80
CA ASP A 55 -3.26 -8.56 -15.20
C ASP A 55 -3.02 -7.18 -15.84
N TRP A 56 -1.93 -7.07 -16.59
CA TRP A 56 -1.50 -5.84 -17.23
C TRP A 56 -1.72 -5.87 -18.73
N GLN A 57 -1.89 -4.69 -19.32
CA GLN A 57 -1.98 -4.50 -20.76
C GLN A 57 -1.20 -3.25 -21.19
N THR A 58 -0.79 -3.24 -22.47
CA THR A 58 -0.30 -2.03 -23.11
C THR A 58 -1.45 -1.03 -23.35
N PRO A 59 -1.15 0.26 -23.61
CA PRO A 59 -2.19 1.25 -23.99
C PRO A 59 -3.01 0.83 -25.22
N ASP A 60 -2.45 -0.05 -26.08
CA ASP A 60 -3.14 -0.61 -27.26
C ASP A 60 -4.03 -1.81 -26.91
N GLY A 61 -4.13 -2.19 -25.63
CA GLY A 61 -4.98 -3.27 -25.12
C GLY A 61 -4.39 -4.68 -25.31
N ILE A 62 -3.08 -4.80 -25.51
CA ILE A 62 -2.39 -6.10 -25.60
C ILE A 62 -2.03 -6.55 -24.20
N GLU A 63 -2.53 -7.73 -23.78
CA GLU A 63 -2.20 -8.31 -22.48
C GLU A 63 -0.70 -8.62 -22.39
N VAL A 64 -0.09 -8.29 -21.25
CA VAL A 64 1.32 -8.51 -20.95
C VAL A 64 1.44 -9.49 -19.80
N SER A 65 2.15 -10.59 -20.01
CA SER A 65 2.41 -11.56 -18.94
C SER A 65 3.38 -10.99 -17.91
N VAL A 66 3.28 -11.44 -16.65
CA VAL A 66 4.22 -11.01 -15.58
C VAL A 66 5.67 -11.33 -15.95
N GLU A 67 5.91 -12.44 -16.64
CA GLU A 67 7.23 -12.87 -17.09
C GLU A 67 7.82 -11.95 -18.18
N ASP A 68 6.96 -11.35 -18.98
CA ASP A 68 7.37 -10.42 -20.04
C ASP A 68 7.64 -9.01 -19.49
N ILE A 69 7.00 -8.61 -18.38
CA ILE A 69 7.20 -7.28 -17.77
C ILE A 69 8.67 -7.03 -17.44
N ASP A 70 9.37 -8.02 -16.89
CA ASP A 70 10.79 -7.90 -16.51
C ASP A 70 11.71 -7.66 -17.72
N ASN A 71 11.24 -7.96 -18.92
CA ASN A 71 11.98 -7.78 -20.17
C ASN A 71 11.61 -6.49 -20.92
N LEU A 72 10.60 -5.75 -20.46
CA LEU A 72 10.20 -4.50 -21.08
C LEU A 72 11.16 -3.36 -20.72
N PRO A 73 11.36 -2.40 -21.64
CA PRO A 73 11.99 -1.12 -21.31
C PRO A 73 11.24 -0.40 -20.20
N VAL A 74 11.96 0.33 -19.34
CA VAL A 74 11.37 1.08 -18.20
C VAL A 74 10.23 2.00 -18.66
N HIS A 75 10.41 2.68 -19.79
CA HIS A 75 9.39 3.55 -20.37
C HIS A 75 8.08 2.82 -20.70
N ASP A 76 8.17 1.57 -21.18
CA ASP A 76 6.98 0.78 -21.54
C ASP A 76 6.29 0.25 -20.28
N ILE A 77 7.07 -0.08 -19.23
CA ILE A 77 6.52 -0.48 -17.92
C ILE A 77 5.71 0.66 -17.28
N GLU A 78 6.20 1.90 -17.39
CA GLU A 78 5.49 3.08 -16.84
C GLU A 78 4.16 3.37 -17.55
N ASN A 79 4.00 2.91 -18.78
CA ASN A 79 2.78 3.11 -19.58
C ASN A 79 1.80 1.92 -19.54
N LEU A 80 2.10 0.86 -18.77
CA LEU A 80 1.18 -0.27 -18.62
C LEU A 80 -0.10 0.15 -17.90
N GLU A 81 -1.21 -0.36 -18.40
CA GLU A 81 -2.54 -0.21 -17.82
C GLU A 81 -2.99 -1.50 -17.14
N ILE A 82 -3.86 -1.39 -16.15
CA ILE A 82 -4.44 -2.57 -15.50
C ILE A 82 -5.57 -3.11 -16.37
N ALA A 83 -5.37 -4.30 -16.95
CA ALA A 83 -6.39 -5.03 -17.69
C ALA A 83 -7.43 -5.68 -16.76
N PHE A 84 -6.96 -6.25 -15.65
CA PHE A 84 -7.79 -6.87 -14.63
C PHE A 84 -7.19 -6.65 -13.24
N ASP A 85 -7.98 -6.13 -12.32
CA ASP A 85 -7.63 -5.98 -10.91
C ASP A 85 -8.37 -7.03 -10.08
N GLY A 86 -7.65 -8.11 -9.75
CA GLY A 86 -8.13 -9.20 -8.91
C GLY A 86 -7.69 -9.10 -7.45
N ARG A 87 -7.13 -7.96 -7.03
CA ARG A 87 -6.68 -7.77 -5.65
C ARG A 87 -7.86 -7.85 -4.68
N TYR A 88 -7.72 -8.67 -3.66
CA TYR A 88 -8.71 -8.89 -2.63
C TYR A 88 -8.08 -8.79 -1.25
N LYS A 89 -8.59 -7.93 -0.39
CA LYS A 89 -8.19 -7.73 1.01
C LYS A 89 -6.68 -7.53 1.24
N ILE A 90 -5.97 -6.96 0.27
CA ILE A 90 -4.54 -6.65 0.42
C ILE A 90 -4.33 -5.57 1.48
N GLU A 91 -5.23 -4.58 1.57
CA GLU A 91 -5.15 -3.53 2.59
C GLU A 91 -5.35 -4.10 3.99
N GLU A 92 -6.33 -5.02 4.18
CA GLU A 92 -6.57 -5.68 5.46
C GLU A 92 -5.33 -6.49 5.90
N LEU A 93 -4.64 -7.16 4.96
CA LEU A 93 -3.38 -7.84 5.23
C LEU A 93 -2.29 -6.86 5.67
N LEU A 94 -2.17 -5.74 5.01
CA LEU A 94 -1.16 -4.72 5.34
C LEU A 94 -1.42 -4.08 6.70
N ASP A 95 -2.68 -3.81 7.03
CA ASP A 95 -3.07 -3.26 8.32
C ASP A 95 -2.67 -4.22 9.46
N ILE A 96 -2.92 -5.53 9.30
CA ILE A 96 -2.52 -6.57 10.27
C ILE A 96 -0.99 -6.66 10.38
N LEU A 97 -0.27 -6.65 9.25
CA LEU A 97 1.19 -6.66 9.26
C LEU A 97 1.77 -5.43 9.92
N GLU A 98 1.15 -4.27 9.70
CA GLU A 98 1.57 -3.02 10.32
C GLU A 98 1.36 -3.04 11.84
N GLU A 99 0.22 -3.54 12.32
CA GLU A 99 -0.04 -3.67 13.76
C GLU A 99 0.96 -4.61 14.45
N ALA A 100 1.46 -5.63 13.73
CA ALA A 100 2.47 -6.55 14.23
C ALA A 100 3.87 -5.94 14.30
N ILE A 101 4.16 -4.90 13.52
CA ILE A 101 5.45 -4.22 13.49
C ILE A 101 5.46 -3.07 14.51
N GLN A 102 6.33 -3.12 15.51
CA GLN A 102 6.44 -2.10 16.55
C GLN A 102 7.33 -0.92 16.13
N ASP A 103 8.21 -1.13 15.16
CA ASP A 103 9.15 -0.12 14.68
C ASP A 103 8.56 0.72 13.56
N PHE A 104 8.56 2.05 13.75
CA PHE A 104 7.99 2.99 12.79
C PHE A 104 8.69 2.99 11.43
N GLU A 105 10.04 2.85 11.42
CA GLU A 105 10.80 2.81 10.16
C GLU A 105 10.45 1.56 9.35
N ALA A 106 10.29 0.42 10.03
CA ALA A 106 9.89 -0.83 9.40
C ALA A 106 8.44 -0.78 8.89
N GLN A 107 7.52 -0.15 9.63
CA GLN A 107 6.15 0.10 9.15
C GLN A 107 6.16 0.95 7.87
N MET A 108 6.97 2.02 7.85
CA MET A 108 7.10 2.89 6.69
C MET A 108 7.69 2.12 5.50
N GLY A 109 8.72 1.29 5.74
CA GLY A 109 9.32 0.42 4.72
C GLY A 109 8.33 -0.57 4.13
N LEU A 110 7.47 -1.19 4.95
CA LEU A 110 6.41 -2.09 4.48
C LEU A 110 5.43 -1.37 3.54
N ARG A 111 4.99 -0.18 3.90
CA ARG A 111 4.04 0.62 3.09
C ARG A 111 4.67 1.05 1.77
N MET A 112 5.93 1.47 1.77
CA MET A 112 6.67 1.83 0.56
C MET A 112 6.86 0.62 -0.37
N ALA A 113 7.22 -0.55 0.19
CA ALA A 113 7.39 -1.78 -0.58
C ALA A 113 6.08 -2.26 -1.21
N ALA A 114 4.96 -2.08 -0.51
CA ALA A 114 3.65 -2.46 -1.01
C ALA A 114 3.16 -1.59 -2.18
N ARG A 115 3.71 -0.38 -2.35
CA ARG A 115 3.38 0.59 -3.42
C ARG A 115 1.88 0.77 -3.67
N LEU A 116 1.06 0.59 -2.66
CA LEU A 116 -0.38 0.81 -2.77
C LEU A 116 -0.66 2.31 -2.70
N THR A 117 -1.07 2.89 -3.80
CA THR A 117 -1.35 4.33 -3.95
C THR A 117 -2.28 4.85 -2.84
N GLU A 118 -3.31 4.09 -2.50
CA GLU A 118 -4.26 4.43 -1.43
C GLU A 118 -3.58 4.52 -0.04
N VAL A 119 -2.70 3.56 0.27
CA VAL A 119 -1.98 3.52 1.55
C VAL A 119 -0.99 4.68 1.62
N VAL A 120 -0.23 4.91 0.54
CA VAL A 120 0.68 6.06 0.41
C VAL A 120 -0.07 7.38 0.58
N TYR A 121 -1.25 7.51 -0.04
CA TYR A 121 -2.09 8.69 0.06
C TYR A 121 -2.63 8.93 1.47
N ARG A 122 -3.12 7.88 2.15
CA ARG A 122 -3.60 7.97 3.56
C ARG A 122 -2.47 8.40 4.49
N PHE A 123 -1.28 7.83 4.32
CA PHE A 123 -0.11 8.18 5.12
C PHE A 123 0.38 9.60 4.85
N ALA A 124 0.47 10.00 3.59
CA ALA A 124 0.82 11.37 3.20
C ALA A 124 -0.17 12.39 3.81
N ARG A 125 -1.48 12.07 3.82
CA ARG A 125 -2.51 12.90 4.48
C ARG A 125 -2.30 12.96 6.00
N HIS A 126 -1.90 11.87 6.64
CA HIS A 126 -1.60 11.84 8.08
C HIS A 126 -0.37 12.68 8.41
N LEU A 127 0.71 12.53 7.67
CA LEU A 127 1.89 13.38 7.79
C LEU A 127 1.54 14.86 7.62
N ASN A 128 0.76 15.20 6.59
CA ASN A 128 0.34 16.57 6.36
C ASN A 128 -0.43 17.16 7.57
N LYS A 129 -1.29 16.39 8.23
CA LYS A 129 -1.97 16.83 9.46
C LYS A 129 -1.00 17.09 10.62
N ILE A 130 -0.03 16.18 10.84
CA ILE A 130 0.98 16.33 11.89
C ILE A 130 1.83 17.59 11.63
N PHE A 131 2.35 17.73 10.42
CA PHE A 131 3.21 18.86 10.06
C PHE A 131 2.44 20.19 10.05
N SER A 132 1.17 20.19 9.64
CA SER A 132 0.31 21.38 9.75
C SER A 132 0.06 21.76 11.21
N GLY A 133 -0.10 20.79 12.10
CA GLY A 133 -0.20 21.04 13.55
C GLY A 133 1.09 21.65 14.12
N LEU A 134 2.25 21.11 13.75
CA LEU A 134 3.56 21.64 14.15
C LEU A 134 3.77 23.06 13.61
N ALA A 135 3.47 23.30 12.33
CA ALA A 135 3.56 24.64 11.73
C ALA A 135 2.63 25.64 12.43
N GLY A 136 1.41 25.20 12.80
CA GLY A 136 0.48 26.03 13.54
C GLY A 136 0.97 26.40 14.94
N THR A 137 1.65 25.48 15.66
CA THR A 137 2.24 25.79 16.98
C THR A 137 3.40 26.77 16.86
N VAL A 138 4.25 26.65 15.81
CA VAL A 138 5.32 27.60 15.53
C VAL A 138 4.77 28.98 15.22
N ALA A 139 3.71 29.06 14.41
CA ALA A 139 3.08 30.34 14.03
C ALA A 139 2.41 31.07 15.20
N LEU A 140 2.02 30.34 16.27
CA LEU A 140 1.44 30.93 17.48
C LEU A 140 2.49 31.49 18.45
N THR A 141 3.78 31.15 18.25
CA THR A 141 4.88 31.65 19.09
C THR A 141 5.46 32.90 18.42
N PRO A 142 5.32 34.11 19.00
CA PRO A 142 5.82 35.33 18.38
C PRO A 142 7.34 35.43 18.50
N ILE A 143 8.07 34.73 17.60
CA ILE A 143 9.53 34.80 17.50
C ILE A 143 9.87 35.68 16.28
N PRO A 144 10.30 36.92 16.47
CA PRO A 144 10.57 37.82 15.36
C PRO A 144 11.72 37.27 14.48
N VAL A 145 11.43 37.14 13.19
CA VAL A 145 12.37 36.81 12.08
C VAL A 145 12.72 35.33 11.90
N SER A 146 12.66 34.46 12.91
CA SER A 146 13.03 33.04 12.77
C SER A 146 11.90 32.15 12.21
N ASP A 147 10.66 32.59 12.28
CA ASP A 147 9.48 31.78 11.91
C ASP A 147 9.52 31.32 10.45
N ILE A 148 9.97 32.16 9.53
CA ILE A 148 10.02 31.84 8.10
C ILE A 148 11.00 30.70 7.84
N TYR A 149 12.17 30.69 8.48
CA TYR A 149 13.18 29.64 8.30
C TYR A 149 12.71 28.30 8.90
N VAL A 150 12.09 28.32 10.06
CA VAL A 150 11.55 27.13 10.71
C VAL A 150 10.41 26.53 9.87
N LEU A 151 9.50 27.35 9.36
CA LEU A 151 8.41 26.92 8.48
C LEU A 151 8.95 26.34 7.16
N LEU A 152 9.97 26.95 6.57
CA LEU A 152 10.61 26.43 5.35
C LEU A 152 11.25 25.04 5.60
N ILE A 153 11.91 24.85 6.72
CA ILE A 153 12.50 23.53 7.08
C ILE A 153 11.39 22.50 7.26
N ILE A 154 10.31 22.83 7.98
CA ILE A 154 9.17 21.94 8.19
C ILE A 154 8.53 21.55 6.86
N GLN A 155 8.34 22.52 5.95
CA GLN A 155 7.78 22.27 4.62
C GLN A 155 8.72 21.39 3.76
N ALA A 156 10.03 21.68 3.75
CA ALA A 156 10.99 20.90 3.01
C ALA A 156 11.04 19.44 3.49
N LEU A 157 11.00 19.20 4.81
CA LEU A 157 10.90 17.86 5.38
C LEU A 157 9.63 17.14 4.98
N LEU A 158 8.48 17.82 5.04
CA LEU A 158 7.20 17.24 4.63
C LEU A 158 7.22 16.82 3.15
N VAL A 159 7.69 17.71 2.27
CA VAL A 159 7.78 17.44 0.83
C VAL A 159 8.73 16.27 0.57
N SER A 160 9.90 16.26 1.21
CA SER A 160 10.88 15.16 1.07
C SER A 160 10.30 13.81 1.54
N LEU A 161 9.56 13.79 2.65
CA LEU A 161 8.92 12.57 3.14
C LEU A 161 7.82 12.08 2.19
N ILE A 162 6.98 12.97 1.67
CA ILE A 162 5.94 12.60 0.71
C ILE A 162 6.56 12.11 -0.61
N ALA A 163 7.62 12.73 -1.09
CA ALA A 163 8.35 12.31 -2.28
C ALA A 163 8.96 10.91 -2.09
N SER A 164 9.55 10.65 -0.92
CA SER A 164 10.07 9.32 -0.55
C SER A 164 8.98 8.25 -0.55
N LEU A 165 7.78 8.56 -0.02
CA LEU A 165 6.63 7.64 -0.06
C LEU A 165 6.18 7.31 -1.49
N SER A 166 6.46 8.20 -2.45
CA SER A 166 6.20 7.99 -3.87
C SER A 166 7.34 7.25 -4.60
N GLY A 167 8.36 6.77 -3.84
CA GLY A 167 9.50 6.03 -4.37
C GLY A 167 10.61 6.90 -4.95
N ARG A 168 10.63 8.21 -4.65
CA ARG A 168 11.74 9.11 -4.98
C ARG A 168 12.75 9.16 -3.85
N ASP A 169 14.03 9.31 -4.17
CA ASP A 169 15.08 9.44 -3.17
C ASP A 169 14.91 10.72 -2.34
N ILE A 170 15.15 10.60 -1.04
CA ILE A 170 15.13 11.77 -0.13
C ILE A 170 16.35 12.61 -0.43
N SER A 171 16.19 13.72 -1.14
CA SER A 171 17.23 14.70 -1.40
C SER A 171 16.71 16.12 -1.19
N LEU A 172 17.64 17.04 -0.84
CA LEU A 172 17.29 18.46 -0.76
C LEU A 172 16.90 19.06 -2.13
N ASP A 173 17.32 18.43 -3.20
CA ASP A 173 16.97 18.86 -4.56
C ASP A 173 15.52 18.50 -4.90
N THR A 174 15.02 17.36 -4.42
CA THR A 174 13.61 16.94 -4.55
C THR A 174 12.65 17.89 -3.83
N ALA A 175 13.11 18.60 -2.80
CA ALA A 175 12.30 19.56 -2.05
C ALA A 175 12.22 20.96 -2.71
N LYS A 176 12.98 21.20 -3.78
CA LYS A 176 13.02 22.49 -4.50
C LYS A 176 12.20 22.49 -5.80
N GLU A 177 11.80 21.32 -6.30
CA GLU A 177 10.88 21.16 -7.42
C GLU A 177 9.43 21.31 -6.96
#